data_5fe25614d450c5d982266bd340edaea7
#
_entry.id   5fe25614d450c5d982266bd340edaea7
#
_cell.length_a   1.000
_cell.length_b   1.000
_cell.length_c   1.000
_cell.angle_alpha   90.00
_cell.angle_beta   90.00
_cell.angle_gamma   90.00
#
_symmetry.space_group_name_H-M   'P 1'
#
loop_
_entity.id
_entity.type
_entity.pdbx_description
1 polymer ?
#
loop_
_entity_poly.entity_id
_entity_poly.type
_entity_poly.pdbx_seq_one_letter_code
_entity_poly.pdbx_strand_id
1 'polypeptide(L)'
;MEKLLDALKKGHSVNKKGYFNSYRENIFRGQMSEHFQDMFDEGSGGELHSKAEAIHSSSMLSYNFFHWIDDNHPFEWEQVKYTQVFFEVKMKTIRNSPAPANMDVVLIDKDKKHLLFIESKFTEYTETKGFNLSRNSYSDKNKWYNTNVKWEDIVKYNPDGRYKYKEGVKQLITHLFGIHSQFVELCDTFKNVGINFETAELKFITLIFEPSEEQFKEEHNAYVKYNELFKDFRDKIQNVGLKVVPEWKSYGELWNKMEKQMPEELKGYLWERYMKFAK
;
A
#
# COMPACT_ATOMS: atom_id res chain seq x y z
N MET A 1 -0.21 -10.60 17.79
CA MET A 1 0.19 -9.16 17.63
C MET A 1 1.21 -8.72 18.69
N GLU A 2 1.07 -9.16 19.92
CA GLU A 2 1.96 -8.72 21.02
C GLU A 2 3.42 -9.11 20.80
N LYS A 3 3.70 -10.34 20.34
CA LYS A 3 5.07 -10.82 20.18
C LYS A 3 5.86 -10.09 19.10
N LEU A 4 5.27 -9.88 17.93
CA LEU A 4 5.92 -9.12 16.83
C LEU A 4 6.12 -7.67 17.25
N LEU A 5 5.09 -7.02 17.82
CA LEU A 5 5.19 -5.64 18.28
C LEU A 5 6.25 -5.49 19.37
N ASP A 6 6.34 -6.43 20.31
CA ASP A 6 7.37 -6.41 21.36
C ASP A 6 8.77 -6.66 20.79
N ALA A 7 8.90 -7.49 19.76
CA ALA A 7 10.18 -7.68 19.06
C ALA A 7 10.60 -6.39 18.32
N LEU A 8 9.67 -5.73 17.64
CA LEU A 8 9.91 -4.43 16.98
C LEU A 8 10.33 -3.33 17.98
N LYS A 9 9.77 -3.31 19.19
CA LYS A 9 10.13 -2.32 20.23
C LYS A 9 11.52 -2.49 20.80
N LYS A 10 12.10 -3.68 20.73
CA LYS A 10 13.43 -3.95 21.32
C LYS A 10 14.51 -3.05 20.70
N GLY A 11 15.22 -2.33 21.54
CA GLY A 11 16.29 -1.41 21.13
C GLY A 11 15.82 -0.04 20.65
N HIS A 12 14.51 0.25 20.73
CA HIS A 12 13.93 1.53 20.35
C HIS A 12 13.29 2.27 21.53
N SER A 13 13.46 3.59 21.57
CA SER A 13 12.83 4.46 22.57
C SER A 13 11.41 4.81 22.14
N VAL A 14 10.47 3.92 22.43
CA VAL A 14 9.05 4.11 22.11
C VAL A 14 8.19 4.05 23.39
N ASN A 15 7.03 4.67 23.36
CA ASN A 15 6.07 4.57 24.45
C ASN A 15 5.46 3.15 24.57
N LYS A 16 4.64 2.90 25.61
CA LYS A 16 4.00 1.59 25.84
C LYS A 16 3.17 1.10 24.64
N LYS A 17 2.59 2.01 23.86
CA LYS A 17 1.80 1.68 22.67
C LYS A 17 2.66 1.45 21.42
N GLY A 18 3.98 1.65 21.50
CA GLY A 18 4.91 1.49 20.38
C GLY A 18 4.99 2.71 19.46
N TYR A 19 4.85 3.91 20.00
CA TYR A 19 5.00 5.16 19.24
C TYR A 19 6.31 5.85 19.62
N PHE A 20 7.03 6.31 18.63
CA PHE A 20 8.14 7.24 18.76
C PHE A 20 7.66 8.65 19.14
N ASN A 21 8.54 9.53 19.55
CA ASN A 21 8.20 10.94 19.79
C ASN A 21 8.09 11.74 18.47
N SER A 22 8.67 11.22 17.39
CA SER A 22 8.63 11.81 16.06
C SER A 22 8.72 10.72 14.99
N TYR A 23 8.01 10.89 13.85
CA TYR A 23 8.14 10.00 12.70
C TYR A 23 9.58 9.89 12.19
N ARG A 24 10.43 10.90 12.43
CA ARG A 24 11.85 10.90 12.05
C ARG A 24 12.64 9.76 12.70
N GLU A 25 12.22 9.30 13.87
CA GLU A 25 12.82 8.14 14.53
C GLU A 25 12.41 6.80 13.87
N ASN A 26 11.37 6.83 13.03
CA ASN A 26 10.83 5.67 12.33
C ASN A 26 11.31 5.53 10.88
N ILE A 27 12.17 6.43 10.42
CA ILE A 27 12.69 6.43 9.05
C ILE A 27 14.21 6.35 9.01
N PHE A 28 14.73 5.86 7.88
CA PHE A 28 16.17 5.74 7.66
C PHE A 28 16.87 7.10 7.84
N ARG A 29 17.90 7.14 8.69
CA ARG A 29 18.68 8.35 9.04
C ARG A 29 17.85 9.53 9.59
N GLY A 30 16.59 9.36 9.90
CA GLY A 30 15.71 10.43 10.38
C GLY A 30 15.46 11.54 9.36
N GLN A 31 15.74 11.30 8.08
CA GLN A 31 15.69 12.32 7.03
C GLN A 31 14.60 11.98 6.01
N MET A 32 13.76 12.95 5.72
CA MET A 32 12.79 12.93 4.64
C MET A 32 12.95 14.26 3.89
N SER A 33 13.09 14.20 2.57
CA SER A 33 13.16 15.41 1.75
C SER A 33 11.86 16.21 1.86
N GLU A 34 11.94 17.51 1.66
CA GLU A 34 10.77 18.41 1.62
C GLU A 34 9.73 17.91 0.60
N HIS A 35 10.19 17.50 -0.57
CA HIS A 35 9.34 16.90 -1.61
C HIS A 35 8.53 15.70 -1.14
N PHE A 36 9.11 14.79 -0.36
CA PHE A 36 8.37 13.66 0.21
C PHE A 36 7.47 14.07 1.37
N GLN A 37 7.90 15.05 2.19
CA GLN A 37 7.05 15.61 3.25
C GLN A 37 5.77 16.19 2.66
N ASP A 38 5.90 16.99 1.59
CA ASP A 38 4.75 17.58 0.90
C ASP A 38 3.76 16.50 0.42
N MET A 39 4.26 15.38 -0.15
CA MET A 39 3.39 14.28 -0.57
C MET A 39 2.59 13.69 0.59
N PHE A 40 3.23 13.48 1.75
CA PHE A 40 2.54 12.96 2.94
C PHE A 40 1.59 13.99 3.55
N ASP A 41 1.93 15.26 3.55
CA ASP A 41 1.09 16.35 4.07
C ASP A 41 -0.11 16.63 3.15
N GLU A 42 0.08 16.51 1.84
CA GLU A 42 -1.01 16.54 0.86
C GLU A 42 -1.89 15.30 0.96
N GLY A 43 -1.41 14.18 1.51
CA GLY A 43 -2.15 12.97 1.80
C GLY A 43 -3.41 13.22 2.64
N SER A 44 -4.00 12.20 3.26
CA SER A 44 -5.26 12.34 4.03
C SER A 44 -5.16 13.15 5.33
N GLY A 45 -4.11 13.93 5.49
CA GLY A 45 -3.91 14.84 6.61
C GLY A 45 -3.51 14.16 7.91
N GLY A 46 -2.29 14.40 8.35
CA GLY A 46 -1.79 13.96 9.65
C GLY A 46 -1.12 12.58 9.67
N GLU A 47 -0.82 11.97 8.51
CA GLU A 47 -0.06 10.72 8.49
C GLU A 47 1.28 10.88 9.23
N LEU A 48 2.05 11.95 8.97
CA LEU A 48 3.34 12.19 9.62
C LEU A 48 3.22 12.49 11.13
N HIS A 49 2.09 13.04 11.59
CA HIS A 49 1.91 13.50 12.96
C HIS A 49 1.16 12.52 13.88
N SER A 50 0.83 11.32 13.40
CA SER A 50 0.13 10.32 14.21
C SER A 50 0.51 8.90 13.84
N LYS A 51 0.16 8.45 12.64
CA LYS A 51 0.37 7.07 12.22
C LYS A 51 1.82 6.76 11.89
N ALA A 52 2.55 7.70 11.32
CA ALA A 52 3.97 7.54 10.99
C ALA A 52 4.86 7.36 12.24
N GLU A 53 4.42 7.84 13.40
CA GLU A 53 5.13 7.64 14.67
C GLU A 53 5.00 6.20 15.20
N ALA A 54 4.01 5.43 14.73
CA ALA A 54 3.86 4.04 15.15
C ALA A 54 5.01 3.19 14.60
N ILE A 55 5.67 2.42 15.48
CA ILE A 55 6.77 1.52 15.10
C ILE A 55 6.35 0.49 14.05
N HIS A 56 5.05 0.21 13.96
CA HIS A 56 4.41 -0.68 13.02
C HIS A 56 3.64 0.05 11.91
N SER A 57 4.03 1.29 11.60
CA SER A 57 3.42 2.07 10.51
C SER A 57 3.70 1.45 9.14
N SER A 58 2.65 1.10 8.39
CA SER A 58 2.77 0.62 7.01
C SER A 58 3.26 1.71 6.06
N SER A 59 2.87 2.97 6.28
CA SER A 59 3.34 4.11 5.48
C SER A 59 4.85 4.32 5.65
N MET A 60 5.37 4.21 6.88
CA MET A 60 6.83 4.33 7.10
C MET A 60 7.59 3.09 6.65
N LEU A 61 7.00 1.90 6.72
CA LEU A 61 7.55 0.71 6.11
C LEU A 61 7.73 0.91 4.60
N SER A 62 6.68 1.34 3.90
CA SER A 62 6.75 1.58 2.46
C SER A 62 7.72 2.73 2.11
N TYR A 63 7.71 3.83 2.87
CA TYR A 63 8.68 4.90 2.70
C TYR A 63 10.13 4.39 2.79
N ASN A 64 10.46 3.65 3.83
CA ASN A 64 11.81 3.11 4.02
C ASN A 64 12.24 2.17 2.89
N PHE A 65 11.31 1.42 2.28
CA PHE A 65 11.61 0.54 1.16
C PHE A 65 11.80 1.26 -0.17
N PHE A 66 11.11 2.39 -0.42
CA PHE A 66 11.01 2.96 -1.77
C PHE A 66 11.62 4.35 -1.94
N HIS A 67 11.91 5.10 -0.87
CA HIS A 67 12.36 6.51 -0.94
C HIS A 67 13.69 6.74 -1.69
N TRP A 68 14.50 5.71 -1.88
CA TRP A 68 15.81 5.78 -2.52
C TRP A 68 15.74 5.68 -4.05
N ILE A 69 14.56 5.38 -4.60
CA ILE A 69 14.37 5.18 -6.04
C ILE A 69 14.38 6.54 -6.74
N ASP A 70 15.30 6.68 -7.69
CA ASP A 70 15.44 7.85 -8.56
C ASP A 70 16.07 7.46 -9.91
N ASP A 71 16.35 8.44 -10.79
CA ASP A 71 16.98 8.20 -12.09
C ASP A 71 18.39 7.59 -11.99
N ASN A 72 19.11 7.82 -10.88
CA ASN A 72 20.45 7.28 -10.65
C ASN A 72 20.40 5.89 -9.99
N HIS A 73 19.34 5.62 -9.26
CA HIS A 73 19.10 4.39 -8.52
C HIS A 73 17.75 3.80 -8.90
N PRO A 74 17.58 3.29 -10.14
CA PRO A 74 16.30 2.69 -10.56
C PRO A 74 16.06 1.37 -9.85
N PHE A 75 14.79 1.09 -9.54
CA PHE A 75 14.36 -0.22 -9.07
C PHE A 75 13.86 -1.06 -10.24
N GLU A 76 14.48 -2.19 -10.49
CA GLU A 76 14.05 -3.13 -11.52
C GLU A 76 13.13 -4.22 -10.95
N TRP A 77 11.91 -4.27 -11.48
CA TRP A 77 10.92 -5.28 -11.16
C TRP A 77 10.28 -5.82 -12.44
N GLU A 78 10.30 -7.14 -12.63
CA GLU A 78 9.71 -7.81 -13.80
C GLU A 78 10.11 -7.17 -15.14
N GLN A 79 11.40 -6.87 -15.29
CA GLN A 79 12.03 -6.25 -16.48
C GLN A 79 11.65 -4.76 -16.69
N VAL A 80 10.92 -4.15 -15.78
CA VAL A 80 10.62 -2.72 -15.80
C VAL A 80 11.54 -1.99 -14.83
N LYS A 81 12.15 -0.87 -15.26
CA LYS A 81 12.98 0.00 -14.42
C LYS A 81 12.18 1.22 -14.00
N TYR A 82 11.78 1.23 -12.74
CA TYR A 82 11.10 2.35 -12.12
C TYR A 82 12.12 3.38 -11.62
N THR A 83 11.91 4.64 -11.96
CA THR A 83 12.82 5.75 -11.64
C THR A 83 12.16 6.88 -10.88
N GLN A 84 10.84 6.84 -10.71
CA GLN A 84 10.09 7.84 -9.96
C GLN A 84 9.23 7.14 -8.92
N VAL A 85 9.17 7.73 -7.73
CA VAL A 85 8.33 7.25 -6.62
C VAL A 85 7.45 8.39 -6.12
N PHE A 86 6.18 8.08 -5.91
CA PHE A 86 5.19 8.97 -5.31
C PHE A 86 4.54 8.28 -4.13
N PHE A 87 4.35 9.01 -3.03
CA PHE A 87 3.69 8.52 -1.82
C PHE A 87 2.33 9.17 -1.66
N GLU A 88 1.39 8.47 -0.98
CA GLU A 88 0.07 8.96 -0.60
C GLU A 88 -0.72 9.58 -1.77
N VAL A 89 -0.63 8.98 -2.96
CA VAL A 89 -1.25 9.52 -4.17
C VAL A 89 -2.76 9.51 -4.08
N LYS A 90 -3.37 10.70 -4.06
CA LYS A 90 -4.83 10.88 -3.97
C LYS A 90 -5.52 10.64 -5.30
N MET A 91 -6.39 9.67 -5.36
CA MET A 91 -7.22 9.37 -6.51
C MET A 91 -8.71 9.49 -6.15
N LYS A 92 -9.45 10.27 -6.92
CA LYS A 92 -10.91 10.31 -6.77
C LYS A 92 -11.49 8.93 -7.04
N THR A 93 -12.38 8.44 -6.17
CA THR A 93 -12.97 7.11 -6.31
C THR A 93 -14.27 7.13 -7.11
N ILE A 94 -15.18 8.02 -6.72
CA ILE A 94 -16.48 8.24 -7.35
C ILE A 94 -16.74 9.75 -7.44
N ARG A 95 -17.65 10.16 -8.34
CA ARG A 95 -18.07 11.55 -8.47
C ARG A 95 -18.67 12.06 -7.15
N ASN A 96 -18.33 13.27 -6.78
CA ASN A 96 -18.81 13.93 -5.56
C ASN A 96 -18.49 13.15 -4.26
N SER A 97 -17.44 12.31 -4.27
CA SER A 97 -16.92 11.70 -3.05
C SER A 97 -16.09 12.71 -2.25
N PRO A 98 -16.36 12.86 -0.94
CA PRO A 98 -15.56 13.73 -0.10
C PRO A 98 -14.16 13.15 0.20
N ALA A 99 -13.99 11.83 0.08
CA ALA A 99 -12.75 11.15 0.41
C ALA A 99 -12.14 10.47 -0.82
N PRO A 100 -10.91 10.83 -1.21
CA PRO A 100 -10.14 10.09 -2.22
C PRO A 100 -9.68 8.74 -1.67
N ALA A 101 -9.21 7.85 -2.57
CA ALA A 101 -8.34 6.76 -2.18
C ALA A 101 -6.91 7.29 -2.18
N ASN A 102 -6.17 7.06 -1.11
CA ASN A 102 -4.74 7.36 -1.06
C ASN A 102 -3.98 6.07 -1.33
N MET A 103 -3.21 6.04 -2.40
CA MET A 103 -2.32 4.93 -2.73
C MET A 103 -1.00 5.13 -2.00
N ASP A 104 -0.59 4.18 -1.17
CA ASP A 104 0.61 4.32 -0.34
C ASP A 104 1.86 4.64 -1.18
N VAL A 105 2.05 3.92 -2.30
CA VAL A 105 3.17 4.14 -3.23
C VAL A 105 2.72 3.97 -4.67
N VAL A 106 3.23 4.83 -5.56
CA VAL A 106 3.15 4.65 -7.01
C VAL A 106 4.56 4.77 -7.58
N LEU A 107 5.00 3.73 -8.28
CA LEU A 107 6.25 3.75 -9.02
C LEU A 107 5.97 3.95 -10.51
N ILE A 108 6.80 4.76 -11.17
CA ILE A 108 6.66 5.10 -12.59
C ILE A 108 8.02 4.90 -13.26
N ASP A 109 8.03 4.27 -14.44
CA ASP A 109 9.22 4.15 -15.27
C ASP A 109 9.57 5.46 -15.96
N LYS A 110 10.80 5.56 -16.46
CA LYS A 110 11.31 6.77 -17.11
C LYS A 110 10.46 7.20 -18.34
N ASP A 111 9.98 6.23 -19.10
CA ASP A 111 9.19 6.46 -20.30
C ASP A 111 7.70 6.71 -20.01
N LYS A 112 7.29 6.62 -18.75
CA LYS A 112 5.90 6.82 -18.28
C LYS A 112 4.90 5.84 -18.91
N LYS A 113 5.39 4.65 -19.22
CA LYS A 113 4.60 3.56 -19.85
C LYS A 113 4.17 2.49 -18.88
N HIS A 114 4.82 2.41 -17.71
CA HIS A 114 4.54 1.40 -16.69
C HIS A 114 4.32 2.08 -15.34
N LEU A 115 3.19 1.78 -14.73
CA LEU A 115 2.85 2.23 -13.37
C LEU A 115 2.63 1.02 -12.47
N LEU A 116 3.31 1.03 -11.33
CA LEU A 116 3.08 0.05 -10.26
C LEU A 116 2.46 0.74 -9.06
N PHE A 117 1.19 0.45 -8.80
CA PHE A 117 0.44 0.88 -7.63
C PHE A 117 0.68 -0.10 -6.49
N ILE A 118 0.99 0.40 -5.31
CA ILE A 118 1.33 -0.41 -4.15
C ILE A 118 0.52 0.04 -2.94
N GLU A 119 -0.25 -0.87 -2.37
CA GLU A 119 -0.85 -0.76 -1.05
C GLU A 119 0.00 -1.53 -0.06
N SER A 120 0.44 -0.90 1.02
CA SER A 120 1.32 -1.47 2.04
C SER A 120 0.55 -1.94 3.27
N LYS A 121 0.85 -3.14 3.77
CA LYS A 121 0.30 -3.67 5.01
C LYS A 121 1.42 -4.23 5.87
N PHE A 122 1.49 -3.77 7.14
CA PHE A 122 2.49 -4.23 8.08
C PHE A 122 1.90 -5.20 9.10
N THR A 123 1.07 -4.71 10.03
CA THR A 123 0.49 -5.50 11.10
C THR A 123 -1.04 -5.44 11.15
N GLU A 124 -1.67 -4.65 10.30
CA GLU A 124 -3.11 -4.34 10.33
C GLU A 124 -3.98 -5.58 10.24
N TYR A 125 -3.53 -6.61 9.49
CA TYR A 125 -4.25 -7.89 9.35
C TYR A 125 -4.39 -8.67 10.67
N THR A 126 -3.66 -8.29 11.71
CA THR A 126 -3.80 -8.87 13.06
C THR A 126 -4.95 -8.25 13.86
N GLU A 127 -5.46 -7.10 13.42
CA GLU A 127 -6.53 -6.37 14.08
C GLU A 127 -7.91 -6.91 13.70
N THR A 128 -8.92 -6.57 14.50
CA THR A 128 -10.32 -6.83 14.17
C THR A 128 -10.94 -5.54 13.63
N LYS A 129 -11.12 -5.48 12.31
CA LYS A 129 -11.77 -4.34 11.65
C LYS A 129 -12.86 -4.80 10.69
N GLY A 130 -14.00 -4.11 10.75
CA GLY A 130 -15.18 -4.43 9.95
C GLY A 130 -15.05 -4.05 8.48
N PHE A 131 -15.94 -4.62 7.69
CA PHE A 131 -16.16 -4.22 6.30
C PHE A 131 -17.34 -3.25 6.23
N ASN A 132 -17.08 -2.01 5.87
CA ASN A 132 -18.12 -1.01 5.67
C ASN A 132 -17.79 -0.17 4.44
N LEU A 133 -18.32 -0.58 3.29
CA LEU A 133 -18.47 0.31 2.16
C LEU A 133 -19.71 1.14 2.44
N SER A 134 -19.57 2.46 2.50
CA SER A 134 -20.73 3.37 2.61
C SER A 134 -21.72 3.03 1.50
N ARG A 135 -22.75 2.25 1.83
CA ARG A 135 -23.68 1.63 0.87
C ARG A 135 -24.31 2.63 -0.09
N ASN A 136 -24.52 3.85 0.39
CA ASN A 136 -25.21 4.88 -0.39
C ASN A 136 -24.33 5.61 -1.42
N SER A 137 -23.02 5.56 -1.30
CA SER A 137 -22.12 6.28 -2.21
C SER A 137 -21.60 5.37 -3.32
N TYR A 138 -21.04 4.20 -2.97
CA TYR A 138 -20.43 3.29 -3.95
C TYR A 138 -21.46 2.44 -4.74
N SER A 139 -22.69 2.28 -4.25
CA SER A 139 -23.77 1.59 -4.98
C SER A 139 -24.51 2.46 -6.00
N ASP A 140 -24.29 3.77 -5.99
CA ASP A 140 -24.91 4.70 -6.93
C ASP A 140 -24.14 4.72 -8.26
N LYS A 141 -24.69 4.05 -9.27
CA LYS A 141 -24.09 3.93 -10.61
C LYS A 141 -23.81 5.27 -11.28
N ASN A 142 -24.60 6.31 -10.98
CA ASN A 142 -24.43 7.65 -11.57
C ASN A 142 -23.14 8.34 -11.08
N LYS A 143 -22.56 7.84 -10.00
CA LYS A 143 -21.32 8.37 -9.44
C LYS A 143 -20.07 7.68 -9.99
N TRP A 144 -20.20 6.57 -10.70
CA TRP A 144 -19.05 5.85 -11.23
C TRP A 144 -18.41 6.60 -12.40
N TYR A 145 -17.09 6.71 -12.39
CA TYR A 145 -16.33 7.30 -13.49
C TYR A 145 -16.27 6.37 -14.69
N ASN A 146 -15.97 5.09 -14.46
CA ASN A 146 -15.86 4.09 -15.50
C ASN A 146 -17.05 3.12 -15.41
N THR A 147 -17.94 3.17 -16.40
CA THR A 147 -19.16 2.34 -16.45
C THR A 147 -18.96 1.02 -17.18
N ASN A 148 -17.79 0.76 -17.75
CA ASN A 148 -17.49 -0.51 -18.44
C ASN A 148 -17.14 -1.65 -17.47
N VAL A 149 -16.90 -1.32 -16.20
CA VAL A 149 -16.67 -2.30 -15.12
C VAL A 149 -17.99 -2.65 -14.44
N LYS A 150 -18.21 -3.91 -14.14
CA LYS A 150 -19.38 -4.38 -13.38
C LYS A 150 -19.20 -4.09 -11.89
N TRP A 151 -19.16 -2.81 -11.53
CA TRP A 151 -18.92 -2.35 -10.15
C TRP A 151 -19.94 -2.90 -9.16
N GLU A 152 -21.17 -3.15 -9.57
CA GLU A 152 -22.20 -3.76 -8.72
C GLU A 152 -21.78 -5.10 -8.13
N ASP A 153 -21.05 -5.91 -8.88
CA ASP A 153 -20.58 -7.22 -8.41
C ASP A 153 -19.43 -7.06 -7.40
N ILE A 154 -18.58 -6.05 -7.58
CA ILE A 154 -17.50 -5.70 -6.65
C ILE A 154 -18.07 -5.12 -5.35
N VAL A 155 -19.00 -4.15 -5.45
CA VAL A 155 -19.58 -3.48 -4.28
C VAL A 155 -20.48 -4.42 -3.46
N LYS A 156 -21.11 -5.40 -4.07
CA LYS A 156 -21.90 -6.43 -3.39
C LYS A 156 -21.06 -7.48 -2.67
N TYR A 157 -19.76 -7.57 -2.98
CA TYR A 157 -18.90 -8.49 -2.27
C TYR A 157 -18.94 -8.21 -0.76
N ASN A 158 -19.20 -9.25 0.01
CA ASN A 158 -19.24 -9.19 1.46
C ASN A 158 -18.40 -10.35 2.02
N PRO A 159 -17.25 -10.06 2.65
CA PRO A 159 -16.39 -11.11 3.18
C PRO A 159 -17.08 -11.92 4.27
N ASP A 160 -16.79 -13.22 4.30
CA ASP A 160 -17.26 -14.16 5.30
C ASP A 160 -16.94 -13.70 6.74
N GLY A 161 -17.79 -14.08 7.70
CA GLY A 161 -17.65 -13.78 9.12
C GLY A 161 -16.38 -14.34 9.77
N ARG A 162 -15.75 -15.36 9.18
CA ARG A 162 -14.50 -15.98 9.65
C ARG A 162 -13.28 -15.06 9.60
N TYR A 163 -13.31 -14.02 8.74
CA TYR A 163 -12.19 -13.09 8.59
C TYR A 163 -12.29 -11.94 9.59
N LYS A 164 -11.21 -11.69 10.32
CA LYS A 164 -11.14 -10.59 11.30
C LYS A 164 -10.90 -9.24 10.66
N TYR A 165 -9.90 -9.13 9.77
CA TYR A 165 -9.52 -7.89 9.12
C TYR A 165 -10.15 -7.77 7.73
N LYS A 166 -11.36 -7.23 7.68
CA LYS A 166 -12.11 -7.06 6.44
C LYS A 166 -11.90 -5.70 5.77
N GLU A 167 -11.39 -4.72 6.50
CA GLU A 167 -11.16 -3.36 6.00
C GLU A 167 -10.16 -3.32 4.86
N GLY A 168 -9.17 -4.25 4.86
CA GLY A 168 -8.21 -4.37 3.76
C GLY A 168 -8.88 -4.58 2.40
N VAL A 169 -9.92 -5.41 2.31
CA VAL A 169 -10.69 -5.59 1.06
C VAL A 169 -11.46 -4.32 0.70
N LYS A 170 -12.02 -3.60 1.69
CA LYS A 170 -12.65 -2.30 1.44
C LYS A 170 -11.65 -1.32 0.82
N GLN A 171 -10.43 -1.26 1.33
CA GLN A 171 -9.36 -0.42 0.77
C GLN A 171 -9.03 -0.84 -0.67
N LEU A 172 -8.89 -2.14 -0.96
CA LEU A 172 -8.69 -2.64 -2.32
C LEU A 172 -9.81 -2.19 -3.27
N ILE A 173 -11.07 -2.27 -2.85
CA ILE A 173 -12.20 -1.80 -3.65
C ILE A 173 -12.09 -0.30 -3.91
N THR A 174 -11.78 0.51 -2.90
CA THR A 174 -11.62 1.96 -3.07
C THR A 174 -10.44 2.31 -3.97
N HIS A 175 -9.32 1.58 -3.89
CA HIS A 175 -8.17 1.75 -4.78
C HIS A 175 -8.51 1.36 -6.22
N LEU A 176 -9.25 0.28 -6.45
CA LEU A 176 -9.71 -0.08 -7.78
C LEU A 176 -10.58 1.03 -8.39
N PHE A 177 -11.52 1.60 -7.63
CA PHE A 177 -12.27 2.77 -8.07
C PHE A 177 -11.34 3.95 -8.39
N GLY A 178 -10.35 4.23 -7.53
CA GLY A 178 -9.38 5.30 -7.73
C GLY A 178 -8.54 5.12 -8.98
N ILE A 179 -7.99 3.93 -9.22
CA ILE A 179 -7.21 3.63 -10.43
C ILE A 179 -8.08 3.75 -11.68
N HIS A 180 -9.30 3.20 -11.66
CA HIS A 180 -10.17 3.22 -12.84
C HIS A 180 -10.77 4.60 -13.12
N SER A 181 -10.86 5.49 -12.14
CA SER A 181 -11.27 6.88 -12.39
C SER A 181 -10.25 7.65 -13.22
N GLN A 182 -8.94 7.27 -13.16
CA GLN A 182 -7.87 7.94 -13.87
C GLN A 182 -7.99 7.81 -15.41
N PHE A 183 -8.74 6.84 -15.92
CA PHE A 183 -9.06 6.75 -17.35
C PHE A 183 -10.05 7.84 -17.81
N VAL A 184 -10.70 8.54 -16.88
CA VAL A 184 -11.68 9.60 -17.19
C VAL A 184 -11.19 10.96 -16.68
N GLU A 185 -10.63 10.99 -15.47
CA GLU A 185 -10.17 12.21 -14.81
C GLU A 185 -8.88 11.95 -14.03
N LEU A 186 -7.74 12.35 -14.59
CA LEU A 186 -6.44 12.21 -13.95
C LEU A 186 -6.35 13.05 -12.67
N CYS A 187 -5.74 12.52 -11.64
CA CYS A 187 -5.31 13.29 -10.47
C CYS A 187 -4.13 14.20 -10.82
N ASP A 188 -3.86 15.19 -9.98
CA ASP A 188 -2.86 16.21 -10.26
C ASP A 188 -1.45 15.62 -10.36
N THR A 189 -1.11 14.61 -9.54
CA THR A 189 0.16 13.89 -9.65
C THR A 189 0.38 13.37 -11.07
N PHE A 190 -0.59 12.64 -11.64
CA PHE A 190 -0.46 12.04 -12.97
C PHE A 190 -0.54 13.06 -14.10
N LYS A 191 -1.31 14.15 -13.93
CA LYS A 191 -1.30 15.28 -14.87
C LYS A 191 0.08 15.94 -14.93
N ASN A 192 0.67 16.24 -13.78
CA ASN A 192 1.96 16.90 -13.67
C ASN A 192 3.10 16.04 -14.25
N VAL A 193 3.04 14.73 -14.04
CA VAL A 193 4.00 13.79 -14.65
C VAL A 193 3.75 13.61 -16.14
N GLY A 194 2.52 13.79 -16.62
CA GLY A 194 2.15 13.60 -18.02
C GLY A 194 1.90 12.14 -18.40
N ILE A 195 1.21 11.40 -17.55
CA ILE A 195 0.84 9.99 -17.79
C ILE A 195 -0.31 9.89 -18.80
N ASN A 196 -0.20 8.93 -19.72
CA ASN A 196 -1.32 8.52 -20.56
C ASN A 196 -1.85 7.15 -20.13
N PHE A 197 -2.94 7.14 -19.36
CA PHE A 197 -3.56 5.92 -18.84
C PHE A 197 -4.11 4.96 -19.90
N GLU A 198 -4.43 5.46 -21.11
CA GLU A 198 -4.93 4.60 -22.19
C GLU A 198 -3.83 3.72 -22.79
N THR A 199 -2.57 4.17 -22.72
CA THR A 199 -1.43 3.46 -23.30
C THR A 199 -0.48 2.87 -22.26
N ALA A 200 -0.59 3.27 -21.00
CA ALA A 200 0.27 2.78 -19.93
C ALA A 200 -0.12 1.37 -19.51
N GLU A 201 0.88 0.55 -19.20
CA GLU A 201 0.72 -0.72 -18.53
C GLU A 201 0.62 -0.49 -17.02
N LEU A 202 -0.46 -0.96 -16.41
CA LEU A 202 -0.77 -0.72 -15.01
C LEU A 202 -0.72 -2.03 -14.23
N LYS A 203 -0.03 -2.02 -13.10
CA LYS A 203 -0.05 -3.12 -12.12
C LYS A 203 -0.48 -2.59 -10.76
N PHE A 204 -1.25 -3.39 -10.04
CA PHE A 204 -1.64 -3.08 -8.66
C PHE A 204 -1.30 -4.25 -7.76
N ILE A 205 -0.44 -4.01 -6.77
CA ILE A 205 -0.05 -5.01 -5.78
C ILE A 205 -0.35 -4.53 -4.36
N THR A 206 -0.73 -5.47 -3.50
CA THR A 206 -0.69 -5.27 -2.05
C THR A 206 0.57 -5.93 -1.53
N LEU A 207 1.45 -5.15 -0.94
CA LEU A 207 2.61 -5.64 -0.22
C LEU A 207 2.25 -5.88 1.24
N ILE A 208 2.43 -7.12 1.69
CA ILE A 208 2.06 -7.53 3.04
C ILE A 208 3.32 -8.02 3.76
N PHE A 209 3.54 -7.52 4.97
CA PHE A 209 4.62 -8.04 5.80
C PHE A 209 4.24 -9.44 6.30
N GLU A 210 4.97 -10.46 5.86
CA GLU A 210 4.83 -11.84 6.30
C GLU A 210 5.77 -12.10 7.49
N PRO A 211 5.25 -12.21 8.73
CA PRO A 211 6.11 -12.50 9.88
C PRO A 211 6.61 -13.94 9.84
N SER A 212 7.82 -14.17 10.34
CA SER A 212 8.40 -15.51 10.49
C SER A 212 7.46 -16.41 11.29
N GLU A 213 7.06 -17.55 10.72
CA GLU A 213 6.20 -18.53 11.40
C GLU A 213 6.87 -19.10 12.66
N GLU A 214 8.18 -19.33 12.60
CA GLU A 214 8.95 -19.87 13.72
C GLU A 214 8.93 -18.93 14.94
N GLN A 215 9.06 -17.63 14.69
CA GLN A 215 9.12 -16.60 15.75
C GLN A 215 7.74 -16.09 16.17
N PHE A 216 6.80 -15.96 15.24
CA PHE A 216 5.53 -15.23 15.38
C PHE A 216 4.33 -16.02 14.84
N LYS A 217 4.14 -17.23 15.34
CA LYS A 217 3.12 -18.19 14.85
C LYS A 217 1.71 -17.62 14.79
N GLU A 218 1.29 -16.83 15.78
CA GLU A 218 -0.07 -16.25 15.80
C GLU A 218 -0.24 -15.17 14.75
N GLU A 219 0.75 -14.29 14.60
CA GLU A 219 0.78 -13.24 13.61
C GLU A 219 0.89 -13.81 12.19
N HIS A 220 1.70 -14.84 12.00
CA HIS A 220 1.79 -15.58 10.75
C HIS A 220 0.45 -16.23 10.37
N ASN A 221 -0.25 -16.86 11.32
CA ASN A 221 -1.58 -17.41 11.08
C ASN A 221 -2.61 -16.33 10.69
N ALA A 222 -2.50 -15.12 11.25
CA ALA A 222 -3.35 -13.99 10.86
C ALA A 222 -3.03 -13.53 9.43
N TYR A 223 -1.76 -13.46 9.06
CA TYR A 223 -1.30 -13.20 7.70
C TYR A 223 -1.86 -14.23 6.69
N VAL A 224 -1.76 -15.53 6.99
CA VAL A 224 -2.29 -16.59 6.11
C VAL A 224 -3.79 -16.41 5.87
N LYS A 225 -4.57 -16.16 6.95
CA LYS A 225 -6.01 -15.89 6.82
C LYS A 225 -6.33 -14.63 6.02
N TYR A 226 -5.50 -13.60 6.12
CA TYR A 226 -5.67 -12.41 5.32
C TYR A 226 -5.41 -12.68 3.83
N ASN A 227 -4.41 -13.49 3.52
CA ASN A 227 -4.15 -13.92 2.13
C ASN A 227 -5.29 -14.77 1.57
N GLU A 228 -5.92 -15.63 2.37
CA GLU A 228 -7.13 -16.37 1.96
C GLU A 228 -8.27 -15.41 1.60
N LEU A 229 -8.50 -14.38 2.43
CA LEU A 229 -9.50 -13.35 2.16
C LEU A 229 -9.20 -12.60 0.85
N PHE A 230 -7.93 -12.25 0.63
CA PHE A 230 -7.50 -11.58 -0.58
C PHE A 230 -7.74 -12.44 -1.83
N LYS A 231 -7.40 -13.74 -1.74
CA LYS A 231 -7.62 -14.71 -2.81
C LYS A 231 -9.12 -14.86 -3.12
N ASP A 232 -9.95 -15.01 -2.09
CA ASP A 232 -11.41 -15.10 -2.27
C ASP A 232 -11.98 -13.86 -2.96
N PHE A 233 -11.54 -12.66 -2.57
CA PHE A 233 -11.93 -11.42 -3.22
C PHE A 233 -11.48 -11.38 -4.69
N ARG A 234 -10.21 -11.69 -4.97
CA ARG A 234 -9.64 -11.70 -6.31
C ARG A 234 -10.40 -12.66 -7.23
N ASP A 235 -10.71 -13.88 -6.76
CA ASP A 235 -11.44 -14.87 -7.54
C ASP A 235 -12.85 -14.38 -7.91
N LYS A 236 -13.48 -13.58 -7.04
CA LYS A 236 -14.81 -12.98 -7.30
C LYS A 236 -14.80 -11.86 -8.34
N ILE A 237 -13.68 -11.15 -8.48
CA ILE A 237 -13.58 -9.98 -9.35
C ILE A 237 -12.89 -10.25 -10.69
N GLN A 238 -12.48 -11.48 -11.00
CA GLN A 238 -11.75 -11.80 -12.24
C GLN A 238 -12.49 -11.43 -13.53
N ASN A 239 -13.82 -11.50 -13.54
CA ASN A 239 -14.65 -11.35 -14.76
C ASN A 239 -15.53 -10.09 -14.75
N VAL A 240 -15.17 -9.07 -14.00
CA VAL A 240 -15.97 -7.85 -13.87
C VAL A 240 -15.55 -6.72 -14.83
N GLY A 241 -14.59 -6.97 -15.71
CA GLY A 241 -14.11 -5.99 -16.69
C GLY A 241 -13.09 -4.99 -16.16
N LEU A 242 -12.35 -5.33 -15.10
CA LEU A 242 -11.24 -4.52 -14.60
C LEU A 242 -10.07 -4.54 -15.60
N LYS A 243 -9.48 -3.37 -15.88
CA LYS A 243 -8.20 -3.25 -16.61
C LYS A 243 -7.00 -3.67 -15.73
N VAL A 244 -7.14 -3.57 -14.42
CA VAL A 244 -6.12 -3.92 -13.43
C VAL A 244 -6.74 -4.79 -12.35
N VAL A 245 -6.20 -5.99 -12.18
CA VAL A 245 -6.61 -6.91 -11.11
C VAL A 245 -5.57 -6.86 -10.01
N PRO A 246 -5.95 -6.70 -8.72
CA PRO A 246 -4.99 -6.63 -7.65
C PRO A 246 -4.26 -7.96 -7.45
N GLU A 247 -2.96 -7.88 -7.23
CA GLU A 247 -2.11 -8.98 -6.81
C GLU A 247 -1.61 -8.74 -5.38
N TRP A 248 -1.07 -9.76 -4.73
CA TRP A 248 -0.36 -9.60 -3.48
C TRP A 248 1.03 -10.21 -3.55
N LYS A 249 1.95 -9.61 -2.81
CA LYS A 249 3.32 -10.07 -2.61
C LYS A 249 3.68 -9.88 -1.15
N SER A 250 4.60 -10.68 -0.64
CA SER A 250 5.17 -10.39 0.67
C SER A 250 6.34 -9.40 0.55
N TYR A 251 6.62 -8.71 1.65
CA TYR A 251 7.84 -7.90 1.76
C TYR A 251 9.11 -8.76 1.68
N GLY A 252 9.04 -10.05 2.03
CA GLY A 252 10.11 -11.03 1.82
C GLY A 252 10.40 -11.28 0.35
N GLU A 253 9.34 -11.47 -0.47
CA GLU A 253 9.48 -11.58 -1.93
C GLU A 253 10.06 -10.32 -2.56
N LEU A 254 9.60 -9.13 -2.12
CA LEU A 254 10.14 -7.85 -2.54
C LEU A 254 11.62 -7.71 -2.16
N TRP A 255 11.97 -8.03 -0.92
CA TRP A 255 13.34 -7.98 -0.40
C TRP A 255 14.31 -8.76 -1.27
N ASN A 256 13.99 -10.02 -1.60
CA ASN A 256 14.81 -10.87 -2.43
C ASN A 256 15.12 -10.29 -3.84
N LYS A 257 14.27 -9.37 -4.32
CA LYS A 257 14.49 -8.64 -5.59
C LYS A 257 15.28 -7.35 -5.37
N MET A 258 15.03 -6.66 -4.29
CA MET A 258 15.43 -5.29 -4.04
C MET A 258 16.78 -5.16 -3.32
N GLU A 259 17.14 -6.12 -2.48
CA GLU A 259 18.34 -6.07 -1.62
C GLU A 259 19.67 -5.88 -2.38
N LYS A 260 19.73 -6.34 -3.64
CA LYS A 260 20.91 -6.21 -4.50
C LYS A 260 20.95 -4.89 -5.27
N GLN A 261 19.88 -4.11 -5.23
CA GLN A 261 19.73 -2.88 -5.99
C GLN A 261 19.83 -1.64 -5.10
N MET A 262 19.53 -1.78 -3.80
CA MET A 262 19.50 -0.67 -2.86
C MET A 262 20.87 -0.33 -2.27
N PRO A 263 21.06 0.90 -1.75
CA PRO A 263 22.27 1.28 -1.02
C PRO A 263 22.54 0.37 0.17
N GLU A 264 23.82 -0.01 0.39
CA GLU A 264 24.21 -1.01 1.40
C GLU A 264 23.81 -0.59 2.85
N GLU A 265 23.93 0.69 3.19
CA GLU A 265 23.51 1.16 4.51
C GLU A 265 22.00 1.07 4.74
N LEU A 266 21.20 1.36 3.70
CA LEU A 266 19.75 1.20 3.76
C LEU A 266 19.38 -0.27 3.89
N LYS A 267 20.04 -1.14 3.16
CA LYS A 267 19.89 -2.59 3.27
C LYS A 267 20.13 -3.08 4.70
N GLY A 268 21.23 -2.65 5.33
CA GLY A 268 21.51 -2.96 6.73
C GLY A 268 20.42 -2.47 7.68
N TYR A 269 19.95 -1.24 7.49
CA TYR A 269 18.85 -0.67 8.28
C TYR A 269 17.55 -1.47 8.13
N LEU A 270 17.14 -1.78 6.89
CA LEU A 270 15.90 -2.53 6.63
C LEU A 270 15.97 -3.96 7.18
N TRP A 271 17.15 -4.59 7.09
CA TRP A 271 17.35 -5.90 7.70
C TRP A 271 17.14 -5.84 9.21
N GLU A 272 17.85 -4.96 9.91
CA GLU A 272 17.78 -4.84 11.37
C GLU A 272 16.40 -4.38 11.86
N ARG A 273 15.74 -3.56 11.06
CA ARG A 273 14.45 -2.96 11.44
C ARG A 273 13.27 -3.88 11.19
N TYR A 274 13.28 -4.62 10.09
CA TYR A 274 12.12 -5.35 9.60
C TYR A 274 12.45 -6.80 9.17
N MET A 275 13.42 -6.98 8.28
CA MET A 275 13.54 -8.24 7.53
C MET A 275 13.98 -9.43 8.38
N LYS A 276 14.73 -9.21 9.46
CA LYS A 276 15.06 -10.28 10.42
C LYS A 276 13.86 -10.90 11.14
N PHE A 277 12.68 -10.26 11.05
CA PHE A 277 11.40 -10.72 11.60
C PHE A 277 10.48 -11.28 10.51
N ALA A 278 10.82 -11.10 9.25
CA ALA A 278 10.06 -11.59 8.11
C ALA A 278 10.41 -13.07 7.79
N LYS A 279 9.55 -13.68 6.97
CA LYS A 279 9.79 -14.99 6.35
C LYS A 279 10.58 -14.82 5.06
#